data_2e0ca278699213bea40272fda39dd09a
#
_entry.id   2e0ca278699213bea40272fda39dd09a
#
_cell.length_a   1.000
_cell.length_b   1.000
_cell.length_c   1.000
_cell.angle_alpha   90.00
_cell.angle_beta   90.00
_cell.angle_gamma   90.00
#
_symmetry.space_group_name_H-M   'P 1'
#
loop_
_entity.id
_entity.type
_entity.pdbx_description
1 polymer ?
#
loop_
_entity_poly.entity_id
_entity_poly.type
_entity_poly.pdbx_seq_one_letter_code
_entity_poly.pdbx_strand_id
1 'polypeptide(L)'
;MTQAATIEERTMVTEAVDTGFRGIELLEQPLLNKDTAFTEEERDRLELRGLLPARVTTLEEQVALEMEHLRRKDDDLERFIGLAALQDRNETLYYRVLVDHLEELMPIVYTPVVGQACQDFSHILRRPRGLWITPDDEDRIPDLLRNAWLDDVRLIVATDNERILGLGDLGAGGMGIPVGKLALYTAGAGIHPARTLPVSLDVGTDTERLLADPLYLGWPHPRLRGEAYDRFIEAFVEAVNEVFPHAVLQWEDLKQHNAIRILDRYRRRITSFNDDMQGTAAVVMGGILTALRRLDAPLSEQRLVFLGAGAAGIGIARLVRSAMRAEGADELTMRRAIAMLDSHGLVFDDRDPLDDDKREMALGAKELSHHGFDACEPQARYDLETVIRRVRPSILIGTSGTPGAFTEPAIRAMAEAVPTPVVLPLSNPTSKTEALPSDIMAWSGGRALVATGSPFDPVDHEGRPHLIGQANNAFVFPGIGLGTIVSEAREVPDAFFLAAAETLALCTEESRLAQGALYPSQSDLRRVSRAIAIRVVREARDLGIGRHLDDDEIESAVDAEIWEPVYPEMV
;
A
#
# COMPACT_ATOMS: atom_id res chain seq x y z
N MET A 1 -15.66 -29.01 21.56
CA MET A 1 -15.82 -29.76 20.30
C MET A 1 -16.29 -28.74 19.28
N THR A 2 -15.34 -28.11 18.63
CA THR A 2 -15.58 -27.03 17.68
C THR A 2 -15.31 -27.61 16.30
N GLN A 3 -16.34 -27.63 15.46
CA GLN A 3 -16.22 -28.01 14.05
C GLN A 3 -15.34 -26.98 13.33
N ALA A 4 -14.16 -27.40 12.92
CA ALA A 4 -13.42 -26.74 11.87
C ALA A 4 -14.23 -26.93 10.58
N ALA A 5 -14.70 -25.83 10.01
CA ALA A 5 -15.28 -25.83 8.67
C ALA A 5 -14.16 -26.16 7.69
N THR A 6 -14.22 -27.34 7.13
CA THR A 6 -13.42 -27.78 6.00
C THR A 6 -13.75 -26.86 4.82
N ILE A 7 -12.75 -26.22 4.28
CA ILE A 7 -12.81 -25.59 2.96
C ILE A 7 -13.09 -26.71 1.97
N GLU A 8 -14.30 -26.75 1.43
CA GLU A 8 -14.65 -27.66 0.33
C GLU A 8 -13.66 -27.41 -0.80
N GLU A 9 -13.01 -28.49 -1.23
CA GLU A 9 -12.22 -28.54 -2.46
C GLU A 9 -13.13 -28.10 -3.64
N ARG A 10 -13.09 -26.81 -3.96
CA ARG A 10 -13.56 -26.34 -5.25
C ARG A 10 -12.58 -26.90 -6.28
N THR A 11 -12.97 -27.92 -6.97
CA THR A 11 -12.29 -28.40 -8.19
C THR A 11 -12.44 -27.27 -9.21
N MET A 12 -11.47 -26.35 -9.23
CA MET A 12 -11.33 -25.37 -10.29
C MET A 12 -10.90 -26.14 -11.54
N VAL A 13 -11.80 -26.32 -12.47
CA VAL A 13 -11.47 -26.77 -13.83
C VAL A 13 -10.76 -25.59 -14.48
N THR A 14 -9.45 -25.58 -14.39
CA THR A 14 -8.62 -24.69 -15.23
C THR A 14 -8.82 -25.14 -16.67
N GLU A 15 -9.30 -24.27 -17.53
CA GLU A 15 -9.38 -24.55 -18.96
C GLU A 15 -7.98 -24.99 -19.45
N ALA A 16 -7.94 -26.06 -20.24
CA ALA A 16 -6.71 -26.55 -20.79
C ALA A 16 -6.12 -25.51 -21.78
N VAL A 17 -4.86 -25.16 -21.63
CA VAL A 17 -4.19 -24.10 -22.39
C VAL A 17 -3.40 -24.72 -23.55
N ASP A 18 -3.76 -24.38 -24.78
CA ASP A 18 -2.88 -24.59 -25.95
C ASP A 18 -1.88 -23.43 -26.01
N THR A 19 -0.62 -23.70 -25.69
CA THR A 19 0.38 -22.65 -25.54
C THR A 19 1.04 -22.25 -26.84
N GLY A 20 0.95 -23.08 -27.89
CA GLY A 20 1.74 -22.91 -29.12
C GLY A 20 3.28 -23.07 -28.94
N PHE A 21 3.79 -23.10 -27.71
CA PHE A 21 5.21 -23.27 -27.37
C PHE A 21 5.54 -24.73 -27.08
N ARG A 22 6.77 -25.17 -27.41
CA ARG A 22 7.27 -26.52 -27.16
C ARG A 22 8.77 -26.50 -26.79
N GLY A 23 9.24 -27.57 -26.18
CA GLY A 23 10.65 -27.72 -25.83
C GLY A 23 11.18 -26.59 -24.97
N ILE A 24 12.35 -26.08 -25.31
CA ILE A 24 13.02 -25.02 -24.55
C ILE A 24 12.23 -23.69 -24.56
N GLU A 25 11.53 -23.40 -25.66
CA GLU A 25 10.74 -22.16 -25.76
C GLU A 25 9.63 -22.09 -24.72
N LEU A 26 9.01 -23.24 -24.39
CA LEU A 26 8.00 -23.32 -23.32
C LEU A 26 8.63 -23.10 -21.95
N LEU A 27 9.81 -23.64 -21.69
CA LEU A 27 10.52 -23.44 -20.41
C LEU A 27 11.00 -22.00 -20.21
N GLU A 28 11.08 -21.21 -21.28
CA GLU A 28 11.40 -19.78 -21.23
C GLU A 28 10.18 -18.87 -21.01
N GLN A 29 8.96 -19.43 -20.91
CA GLN A 29 7.72 -18.70 -20.63
C GLN A 29 7.39 -18.76 -19.14
N PRO A 30 7.64 -17.73 -18.33
CA PRO A 30 7.52 -17.82 -16.86
C PRO A 30 6.12 -18.20 -16.34
N LEU A 31 5.06 -17.77 -17.02
CA LEU A 31 3.67 -18.10 -16.64
C LEU A 31 3.23 -19.50 -17.07
N LEU A 32 3.93 -20.11 -18.03
CA LEU A 32 3.59 -21.42 -18.57
C LEU A 32 4.57 -22.52 -18.10
N ASN A 33 5.75 -22.13 -17.66
CA ASN A 33 6.75 -23.05 -17.16
C ASN A 33 6.32 -23.67 -15.83
N LYS A 34 6.25 -25.01 -15.79
CA LYS A 34 5.98 -25.81 -14.59
C LYS A 34 7.24 -26.42 -13.99
N ASP A 35 8.41 -26.16 -14.58
CA ASP A 35 9.67 -26.82 -14.21
C ASP A 35 9.49 -28.37 -14.13
N THR A 36 9.87 -28.97 -13.01
CA THR A 36 9.74 -30.41 -12.80
C THR A 36 8.31 -30.91 -12.60
N ALA A 37 7.31 -30.03 -12.51
CA ALA A 37 5.91 -30.41 -12.32
C ALA A 37 5.17 -30.76 -13.63
N PHE A 38 5.79 -30.59 -14.80
CA PHE A 38 5.22 -31.15 -16.02
C PHE A 38 5.02 -32.67 -15.89
N THR A 39 3.79 -33.15 -16.14
CA THR A 39 3.45 -34.56 -16.07
C THR A 39 4.18 -35.36 -17.16
N GLU A 40 4.22 -36.68 -17.04
CA GLU A 40 4.86 -37.53 -18.05
C GLU A 40 4.22 -37.33 -19.44
N GLU A 41 2.87 -37.21 -19.49
CA GLU A 41 2.11 -37.01 -20.72
C GLU A 41 2.41 -35.61 -21.33
N GLU A 42 2.50 -34.57 -20.51
CA GLU A 42 2.88 -33.22 -20.96
C GLU A 42 4.32 -33.20 -21.49
N ARG A 43 5.26 -33.89 -20.82
CA ARG A 43 6.66 -33.99 -21.27
C ARG A 43 6.79 -34.64 -22.63
N ASP A 44 5.97 -35.65 -22.92
CA ASP A 44 5.96 -36.31 -24.25
C ASP A 44 5.35 -35.40 -25.31
N ARG A 45 4.20 -34.82 -25.02
CA ARG A 45 3.43 -34.00 -25.96
C ARG A 45 4.09 -32.66 -26.29
N LEU A 46 4.73 -32.02 -25.28
CA LEU A 46 5.33 -30.70 -25.38
C LEU A 46 6.85 -30.73 -25.67
N GLU A 47 7.39 -31.90 -26.04
CA GLU A 47 8.81 -32.11 -26.42
C GLU A 47 9.80 -31.72 -25.29
N LEU A 48 9.44 -32.00 -24.02
CA LEU A 48 10.26 -31.65 -22.85
C LEU A 48 11.20 -32.80 -22.40
N ARG A 49 11.14 -34.00 -23.02
CA ARG A 49 11.98 -35.12 -22.65
C ARG A 49 13.47 -34.78 -22.83
N GLY A 50 14.26 -35.06 -21.81
CA GLY A 50 15.69 -34.75 -21.78
C GLY A 50 16.04 -33.32 -21.39
N LEU A 51 15.08 -32.40 -21.38
CA LEU A 51 15.26 -31.01 -20.89
C LEU A 51 15.05 -30.89 -19.38
N LEU A 52 14.28 -31.79 -18.79
CA LEU A 52 13.94 -31.78 -17.36
C LEU A 52 14.51 -33.05 -16.65
N PRO A 53 14.84 -32.92 -15.33
CA PRO A 53 15.14 -34.10 -14.50
C PRO A 53 14.00 -35.12 -14.53
N ALA A 54 14.32 -36.41 -14.36
CA ALA A 54 13.35 -37.48 -14.56
C ALA A 54 12.15 -37.45 -13.59
N ARG A 55 12.36 -37.00 -12.34
CA ARG A 55 11.28 -36.98 -11.35
C ARG A 55 10.25 -35.91 -11.69
N VAL A 56 8.98 -36.27 -11.67
CA VAL A 56 7.86 -35.33 -11.65
C VAL A 56 7.61 -34.95 -10.21
N THR A 57 7.52 -33.65 -9.94
CA THR A 57 7.21 -33.10 -8.60
C THR A 57 5.82 -32.47 -8.59
N THR A 58 5.26 -32.30 -7.40
CA THR A 58 4.04 -31.48 -7.21
C THR A 58 4.41 -30.01 -6.99
N LEU A 59 3.44 -29.11 -7.11
CA LEU A 59 3.61 -27.69 -6.82
C LEU A 59 4.02 -27.49 -5.34
N GLU A 60 3.45 -28.27 -4.41
CA GLU A 60 3.76 -28.21 -2.98
C GLU A 60 5.21 -28.65 -2.69
N GLU A 61 5.70 -29.68 -3.38
CA GLU A 61 7.10 -30.10 -3.29
C GLU A 61 8.05 -29.01 -3.81
N GLN A 62 7.68 -28.32 -4.89
CA GLN A 62 8.45 -27.20 -5.42
C GLN A 62 8.46 -26.01 -4.45
N VAL A 63 7.30 -25.66 -3.84
CA VAL A 63 7.23 -24.63 -2.78
C VAL A 63 8.17 -24.97 -1.63
N ALA A 64 8.15 -26.21 -1.15
CA ALA A 64 9.03 -26.63 -0.06
C ALA A 64 10.52 -26.51 -0.42
N LEU A 65 10.90 -26.85 -1.65
CA LEU A 65 12.27 -26.70 -2.14
C LEU A 65 12.70 -25.23 -2.25
N GLU A 66 11.86 -24.37 -2.80
CA GLU A 66 12.18 -22.95 -2.92
C GLU A 66 12.29 -22.28 -1.54
N MET A 67 11.43 -22.62 -0.60
CA MET A 67 11.55 -22.12 0.78
C MET A 67 12.82 -22.63 1.47
N GLU A 68 13.25 -23.88 1.21
CA GLU A 68 14.55 -24.38 1.68
C GLU A 68 15.71 -23.55 1.09
N HIS A 69 15.67 -23.23 -0.21
CA HIS A 69 16.69 -22.42 -0.88
C HIS A 69 16.75 -20.99 -0.31
N LEU A 70 15.58 -20.36 -0.10
CA LEU A 70 15.49 -19.01 0.46
C LEU A 70 16.00 -18.96 1.90
N ARG A 71 15.61 -19.91 2.75
CA ARG A 71 16.01 -19.96 4.17
C ARG A 71 17.48 -20.28 4.40
N ARG A 72 18.19 -20.86 3.40
CA ARG A 72 19.63 -21.05 3.43
C ARG A 72 20.44 -19.78 3.21
N LYS A 73 19.81 -18.71 2.73
CA LYS A 73 20.46 -17.41 2.52
C LYS A 73 20.45 -16.62 3.82
N ASP A 74 21.60 -16.11 4.25
CA ASP A 74 21.77 -15.34 5.48
C ASP A 74 21.40 -13.84 5.30
N ASP A 75 21.36 -13.37 4.04
CA ASP A 75 21.12 -11.98 3.67
C ASP A 75 19.76 -11.82 2.98
N ASP A 76 18.96 -10.85 3.43
CA ASP A 76 17.62 -10.62 2.91
C ASP A 76 17.62 -10.05 1.49
N LEU A 77 18.64 -9.28 1.09
CA LEU A 77 18.80 -8.84 -0.29
C LEU A 77 19.08 -10.04 -1.22
N GLU A 78 19.86 -11.01 -0.76
CA GLU A 78 20.07 -12.26 -1.50
C GLU A 78 18.80 -13.11 -1.58
N ARG A 79 17.92 -13.06 -0.56
CA ARG A 79 16.58 -13.67 -0.63
C ARG A 79 15.71 -12.95 -1.66
N PHE A 80 15.72 -11.62 -1.68
CA PHE A 80 15.04 -10.82 -2.71
C PHE A 80 15.50 -11.17 -4.12
N ILE A 81 16.83 -11.24 -4.36
CA ILE A 81 17.40 -11.63 -5.66
C ILE A 81 16.97 -13.05 -6.03
N GLY A 82 16.93 -13.96 -5.07
CA GLY A 82 16.45 -15.34 -5.28
C GLY A 82 14.98 -15.39 -5.69
N LEU A 83 14.12 -14.61 -5.04
CA LEU A 83 12.70 -14.49 -5.39
C LEU A 83 12.51 -13.85 -6.77
N ALA A 84 13.27 -12.82 -7.11
CA ALA A 84 13.23 -12.21 -8.45
C ALA A 84 13.63 -13.22 -9.53
N ALA A 85 14.68 -14.02 -9.30
CA ALA A 85 15.10 -15.07 -10.21
C ALA A 85 14.04 -16.19 -10.35
N LEU A 86 13.33 -16.54 -9.29
CA LEU A 86 12.21 -17.46 -9.34
C LEU A 86 11.05 -16.87 -10.16
N GLN A 87 10.71 -15.61 -9.95
CA GLN A 87 9.68 -14.93 -10.72
C GLN A 87 9.99 -14.89 -12.22
N ASP A 88 11.26 -14.68 -12.58
CA ASP A 88 11.71 -14.65 -13.97
C ASP A 88 11.68 -16.03 -14.65
N ARG A 89 11.71 -17.12 -13.89
CA ARG A 89 11.72 -18.49 -14.37
C ARG A 89 10.36 -19.16 -14.34
N ASN A 90 9.64 -19.00 -13.22
CA ASN A 90 8.36 -19.67 -12.97
C ASN A 90 7.46 -18.77 -12.10
N GLU A 91 6.63 -17.99 -12.76
CA GLU A 91 5.83 -16.96 -12.10
C GLU A 91 4.70 -17.57 -11.26
N THR A 92 4.12 -18.69 -11.70
CA THR A 92 3.11 -19.42 -10.92
C THR A 92 3.68 -19.93 -9.61
N LEU A 93 4.86 -20.55 -9.64
CA LEU A 93 5.54 -21.02 -8.43
C LEU A 93 5.93 -19.84 -7.51
N TYR A 94 6.44 -18.75 -8.07
CA TYR A 94 6.76 -17.54 -7.31
C TYR A 94 5.55 -17.04 -6.52
N TYR A 95 4.40 -16.89 -7.16
CA TYR A 95 3.20 -16.42 -6.49
C TYR A 95 2.63 -17.45 -5.51
N ARG A 96 2.76 -18.75 -5.80
CA ARG A 96 2.37 -19.79 -4.85
C ARG A 96 3.23 -19.73 -3.58
N VAL A 97 4.55 -19.62 -3.72
CA VAL A 97 5.47 -19.43 -2.60
C VAL A 97 5.12 -18.17 -1.81
N LEU A 98 4.83 -17.07 -2.49
CA LEU A 98 4.50 -15.80 -1.84
C LEU A 98 3.16 -15.87 -1.10
N VAL A 99 2.13 -16.48 -1.67
CA VAL A 99 0.80 -16.64 -1.05
C VAL A 99 0.87 -17.55 0.18
N ASP A 100 1.55 -18.71 0.07
CA ASP A 100 1.62 -19.69 1.15
C ASP A 100 2.49 -19.20 2.33
N HIS A 101 3.44 -18.28 2.08
CA HIS A 101 4.39 -17.77 3.08
C HIS A 101 4.40 -16.24 3.16
N LEU A 102 3.24 -15.59 2.98
CA LEU A 102 3.13 -14.13 2.82
C LEU A 102 3.73 -13.36 4.01
N GLU A 103 3.48 -13.79 5.25
CA GLU A 103 3.97 -13.12 6.45
C GLU A 103 5.52 -13.11 6.52
N GLU A 104 6.18 -14.22 6.11
CA GLU A 104 7.63 -14.34 6.06
C GLU A 104 8.23 -13.55 4.90
N LEU A 105 7.57 -13.54 3.73
CA LEU A 105 8.14 -13.04 2.48
C LEU A 105 7.74 -11.60 2.13
N MET A 106 6.65 -11.06 2.68
CA MET A 106 6.25 -9.68 2.42
C MET A 106 7.36 -8.67 2.76
N PRO A 107 8.09 -8.79 3.89
CA PRO A 107 9.22 -7.90 4.17
C PRO A 107 10.37 -8.00 3.18
N ILE A 108 10.47 -9.11 2.46
CA ILE A 108 11.51 -9.35 1.46
C ILE A 108 11.10 -8.75 0.10
N VAL A 109 9.91 -9.07 -0.40
CA VAL A 109 9.45 -8.61 -1.72
C VAL A 109 9.01 -7.14 -1.71
N TYR A 110 8.78 -6.59 -0.51
CA TYR A 110 8.37 -5.20 -0.31
C TYR A 110 9.20 -4.55 0.81
N THR A 111 8.59 -3.68 1.62
CA THR A 111 9.31 -2.96 2.69
C THR A 111 9.66 -3.90 3.85
N PRO A 112 10.90 -3.87 4.37
CA PRO A 112 11.96 -2.87 4.10
C PRO A 112 12.96 -3.25 2.99
N VAL A 113 13.06 -4.53 2.58
CA VAL A 113 14.15 -5.04 1.74
C VAL A 113 14.12 -4.46 0.32
N VAL A 114 12.93 -4.23 -0.25
CA VAL A 114 12.80 -3.58 -1.56
C VAL A 114 13.47 -2.20 -1.59
N GLY A 115 13.51 -1.48 -0.48
CA GLY A 115 14.23 -0.19 -0.39
C GLY A 115 15.73 -0.34 -0.63
N GLN A 116 16.36 -1.38 -0.06
CA GLN A 116 17.77 -1.71 -0.32
C GLN A 116 17.94 -2.16 -1.77
N ALA A 117 17.06 -3.01 -2.28
CA ALA A 117 17.09 -3.45 -3.67
C ALA A 117 17.01 -2.26 -4.65
N CYS A 118 16.19 -1.23 -4.36
CA CYS A 118 16.12 0.00 -5.14
C CYS A 118 17.44 0.80 -5.10
N GLN A 119 18.11 0.86 -3.94
CA GLN A 119 19.41 1.55 -3.82
C GLN A 119 20.52 0.87 -4.61
N ASP A 120 20.50 -0.47 -4.67
CA ASP A 120 21.50 -1.29 -5.34
C ASP A 120 21.08 -1.72 -6.75
N PHE A 121 19.95 -1.19 -7.25
CA PHE A 121 19.27 -1.62 -8.47
C PHE A 121 20.21 -1.87 -9.66
N SER A 122 21.04 -0.89 -10.02
CA SER A 122 21.92 -0.99 -11.18
C SER A 122 22.95 -2.12 -11.07
N HIS A 123 23.30 -2.51 -9.85
CA HIS A 123 24.30 -3.55 -9.57
C HIS A 123 23.70 -4.96 -9.40
N ILE A 124 22.38 -5.04 -9.14
CA ILE A 124 21.74 -6.35 -8.90
C ILE A 124 20.76 -6.78 -10.01
N LEU A 125 20.41 -5.88 -10.94
CA LEU A 125 19.49 -6.17 -12.03
C LEU A 125 19.96 -7.39 -12.84
N ARG A 126 19.07 -8.38 -13.01
CA ARG A 126 19.32 -9.59 -13.83
C ARG A 126 18.44 -9.62 -15.07
N ARG A 127 17.15 -9.33 -14.90
CA ARG A 127 16.17 -9.24 -15.98
C ARG A 127 15.30 -8.01 -15.75
N PRO A 128 15.13 -7.13 -16.75
CA PRO A 128 14.22 -5.99 -16.63
C PRO A 128 12.77 -6.47 -16.55
N ARG A 129 11.99 -5.84 -15.65
CA ARG A 129 10.56 -6.09 -15.49
C ARG A 129 9.81 -4.76 -15.52
N GLY A 130 8.85 -4.61 -16.42
CA GLY A 130 8.12 -3.37 -16.64
C GLY A 130 8.76 -2.44 -17.66
N LEU A 131 8.36 -1.17 -17.64
CA LEU A 131 8.79 -0.16 -18.61
C LEU A 131 9.48 1.01 -17.89
N TRP A 132 10.63 1.44 -18.44
CA TRP A 132 11.28 2.71 -18.12
C TRP A 132 10.99 3.67 -19.27
N ILE A 133 10.31 4.78 -18.98
CA ILE A 133 9.94 5.80 -19.96
C ILE A 133 10.68 7.07 -19.60
N THR A 134 11.45 7.60 -20.56
CA THR A 134 12.27 8.80 -20.38
C THR A 134 11.73 9.99 -21.18
N PRO A 135 12.09 11.23 -20.86
CA PRO A 135 11.72 12.41 -21.65
C PRO A 135 12.16 12.35 -23.11
N ASP A 136 13.21 11.58 -23.43
CA ASP A 136 13.67 11.40 -24.81
C ASP A 136 12.66 10.63 -25.69
N ASP A 137 11.71 9.97 -25.07
CA ASP A 137 10.69 9.14 -25.73
C ASP A 137 9.26 9.74 -25.62
N GLU A 138 9.11 11.02 -25.22
CA GLU A 138 7.81 11.66 -24.93
C GLU A 138 6.80 11.52 -26.07
N ASP A 139 7.22 11.64 -27.31
CA ASP A 139 6.38 11.52 -28.51
C ASP A 139 6.09 10.07 -28.95
N ARG A 140 6.69 9.06 -28.31
CA ARG A 140 6.57 7.64 -28.63
C ARG A 140 6.02 6.78 -27.49
N ILE A 141 5.55 7.37 -26.39
CA ILE A 141 5.07 6.64 -25.22
C ILE A 141 4.02 5.58 -25.59
N PRO A 142 3.04 5.81 -26.52
CA PRO A 142 2.10 4.77 -26.92
C PRO A 142 2.78 3.52 -27.50
N ASP A 143 3.87 3.68 -28.26
CA ASP A 143 4.60 2.55 -28.82
C ASP A 143 5.39 1.81 -27.74
N LEU A 144 5.96 2.53 -26.74
CA LEU A 144 6.62 1.92 -25.60
C LEU A 144 5.63 1.08 -24.77
N LEU A 145 4.42 1.57 -24.54
CA LEU A 145 3.38 0.81 -23.84
C LEU A 145 3.02 -0.49 -24.59
N ARG A 146 2.91 -0.43 -25.93
CA ARG A 146 2.65 -1.62 -26.77
C ARG A 146 3.82 -2.62 -26.75
N ASN A 147 5.07 -2.16 -26.53
CA ASN A 147 6.23 -3.04 -26.39
C ASN A 147 6.19 -3.95 -25.15
N ALA A 148 5.28 -3.70 -24.20
CA ALA A 148 5.07 -4.61 -23.08
C ALA A 148 4.50 -5.98 -23.49
N TRP A 149 3.97 -6.09 -24.72
CA TRP A 149 3.36 -7.32 -25.28
C TRP A 149 2.28 -7.91 -24.37
N LEU A 150 1.53 -7.04 -23.70
CA LEU A 150 0.39 -7.37 -22.85
C LEU A 150 -0.89 -6.85 -23.51
N ASP A 151 -1.84 -7.74 -23.76
CA ASP A 151 -3.07 -7.40 -24.51
C ASP A 151 -4.15 -6.78 -23.61
N ASP A 152 -4.20 -7.16 -22.31
CA ASP A 152 -5.25 -6.77 -21.37
C ASP A 152 -4.66 -6.28 -20.04
N VAL A 153 -3.97 -5.14 -20.08
CA VAL A 153 -3.47 -4.49 -18.85
C VAL A 153 -4.64 -3.87 -18.10
N ARG A 154 -4.84 -4.31 -16.87
CA ARG A 154 -5.91 -3.82 -15.96
C ARG A 154 -5.39 -2.98 -14.82
N LEU A 155 -4.11 -3.08 -14.51
CA LEU A 155 -3.50 -2.35 -13.41
C LEU A 155 -2.09 -1.88 -13.78
N ILE A 156 -1.85 -0.61 -13.63
CA ILE A 156 -0.54 0.03 -13.79
C ILE A 156 -0.15 0.66 -12.46
N VAL A 157 1.05 0.40 -11.98
CA VAL A 157 1.67 1.16 -10.89
C VAL A 157 2.80 1.98 -11.47
N ALA A 158 2.72 3.31 -11.32
CA ALA A 158 3.67 4.25 -11.90
C ALA A 158 4.32 5.14 -10.83
N THR A 159 5.64 5.29 -10.92
CA THR A 159 6.43 6.18 -10.06
C THR A 159 7.34 7.07 -10.89
N ASP A 160 7.61 8.31 -10.41
CA ASP A 160 8.67 9.17 -10.96
C ASP A 160 9.99 9.00 -10.19
N ASN A 161 10.05 8.07 -9.25
CA ASN A 161 11.22 7.71 -8.45
C ASN A 161 11.76 8.82 -7.53
N GLU A 162 11.02 9.92 -7.31
CA GLU A 162 11.57 11.07 -6.55
C GLU A 162 11.52 10.88 -5.04
N ARG A 163 10.56 10.07 -4.54
CA ARG A 163 10.38 9.89 -3.10
C ARG A 163 10.15 8.44 -2.70
N ILE A 164 11.10 7.60 -3.04
CA ILE A 164 11.04 6.19 -2.72
C ILE A 164 11.10 5.98 -1.20
N LEU A 165 9.95 5.63 -0.61
CA LEU A 165 9.83 5.41 0.83
C LEU A 165 10.40 6.59 1.64
N GLY A 166 11.21 6.31 2.67
CA GLY A 166 11.99 7.31 3.41
C GLY A 166 13.40 7.55 2.85
N LEU A 167 13.75 6.96 1.70
CA LEU A 167 15.09 6.98 1.09
C LEU A 167 15.31 8.16 0.14
N GLY A 168 14.24 8.72 -0.41
CA GLY A 168 14.28 9.85 -1.33
C GLY A 168 14.42 9.46 -2.78
N ASP A 169 15.14 10.28 -3.57
CA ASP A 169 15.32 10.12 -5.01
C ASP A 169 16.30 8.97 -5.32
N LEU A 170 15.78 7.89 -5.91
CA LEU A 170 16.55 6.71 -6.30
C LEU A 170 16.66 6.53 -7.83
N GLY A 171 16.22 7.53 -8.62
CA GLY A 171 16.26 7.46 -10.08
C GLY A 171 15.60 6.15 -10.58
N ALA A 172 16.09 5.60 -11.69
CA ALA A 172 15.53 4.38 -12.29
C ALA A 172 15.42 3.17 -11.34
N GLY A 173 16.19 3.17 -10.24
CA GLY A 173 16.13 2.12 -9.22
C GLY A 173 14.81 2.09 -8.46
N GLY A 174 14.05 3.19 -8.45
CA GLY A 174 12.70 3.22 -7.88
C GLY A 174 11.72 2.22 -8.47
N MET A 175 12.00 1.64 -9.65
CA MET A 175 11.20 0.57 -10.27
C MET A 175 10.92 -0.61 -9.34
N GLY A 176 11.78 -0.90 -8.37
CA GLY A 176 11.53 -1.96 -7.39
C GLY A 176 10.21 -1.80 -6.63
N ILE A 177 9.76 -0.56 -6.44
CA ILE A 177 8.50 -0.27 -5.74
C ILE A 177 7.26 -0.68 -6.56
N PRO A 178 7.06 -0.24 -7.82
CA PRO A 178 5.98 -0.76 -8.66
C PRO A 178 5.96 -2.28 -8.78
N VAL A 179 7.13 -2.91 -8.94
CA VAL A 179 7.25 -4.38 -9.03
C VAL A 179 6.77 -5.03 -7.73
N GLY A 180 7.23 -4.57 -6.56
CA GLY A 180 6.81 -5.09 -5.27
C GLY A 180 5.32 -4.85 -4.98
N LYS A 181 4.79 -3.67 -5.35
CA LYS A 181 3.35 -3.37 -5.23
C LYS A 181 2.51 -4.35 -6.05
N LEU A 182 2.86 -4.57 -7.32
CA LEU A 182 2.13 -5.48 -8.18
C LEU A 182 2.24 -6.94 -7.72
N ALA A 183 3.37 -7.34 -7.14
CA ALA A 183 3.48 -8.63 -6.49
C ALA A 183 2.47 -8.80 -5.34
N LEU A 184 2.25 -7.74 -4.54
CA LEU A 184 1.24 -7.74 -3.47
C LEU A 184 -0.20 -7.68 -4.01
N TYR A 185 -0.45 -7.01 -5.14
CA TYR A 185 -1.76 -7.06 -5.81
C TYR A 185 -2.11 -8.49 -6.24
N THR A 186 -1.17 -9.19 -6.83
CA THR A 186 -1.37 -10.59 -7.24
C THR A 186 -1.49 -11.52 -6.03
N ALA A 187 -0.57 -11.43 -5.08
CA ALA A 187 -0.61 -12.28 -3.88
C ALA A 187 -1.84 -12.00 -2.99
N GLY A 188 -2.17 -10.72 -2.79
CA GLY A 188 -3.23 -10.29 -1.88
C GLY A 188 -4.62 -10.26 -2.49
N ALA A 189 -4.77 -9.87 -3.73
CA ALA A 189 -6.07 -9.73 -4.39
C ALA A 189 -6.27 -10.68 -5.58
N GLY A 190 -5.26 -11.46 -5.97
CA GLY A 190 -5.38 -12.40 -7.08
C GLY A 190 -5.49 -11.72 -8.46
N ILE A 191 -5.04 -10.48 -8.61
CA ILE A 191 -4.98 -9.86 -9.94
C ILE A 191 -3.92 -10.61 -10.76
N HIS A 192 -4.34 -11.14 -11.92
CA HIS A 192 -3.47 -11.97 -12.76
C HIS A 192 -2.21 -11.21 -13.17
N PRO A 193 -0.98 -11.76 -12.99
CA PRO A 193 0.27 -11.03 -13.27
C PRO A 193 0.39 -10.54 -14.72
N ALA A 194 -0.14 -11.28 -15.71
CA ALA A 194 -0.18 -10.82 -17.10
C ALA A 194 -1.09 -9.59 -17.34
N ARG A 195 -1.88 -9.17 -16.37
CA ARG A 195 -2.73 -7.97 -16.44
C ARG A 195 -2.15 -6.79 -15.67
N THR A 196 -0.90 -6.88 -15.23
CA THR A 196 -0.24 -5.85 -14.42
C THR A 196 0.99 -5.31 -15.12
N LEU A 197 1.23 -3.99 -15.02
CA LEU A 197 2.37 -3.34 -15.66
C LEU A 197 3.06 -2.35 -14.69
N PRO A 198 4.28 -2.62 -14.24
CA PRO A 198 5.05 -1.64 -13.49
C PRO A 198 5.70 -0.64 -14.44
N VAL A 199 5.63 0.66 -14.09
CA VAL A 199 6.17 1.74 -14.91
C VAL A 199 7.04 2.67 -14.06
N SER A 200 8.26 2.89 -14.51
CA SER A 200 9.14 3.94 -14.03
C SER A 200 9.13 5.10 -15.04
N LEU A 201 8.63 6.24 -14.62
CA LEU A 201 8.75 7.51 -15.33
C LEU A 201 10.12 8.09 -14.97
N ASP A 202 11.16 7.64 -15.69
CA ASP A 202 12.54 8.01 -15.40
C ASP A 202 12.83 9.42 -15.94
N VAL A 203 12.41 10.39 -15.16
CA VAL A 203 12.59 11.83 -15.45
C VAL A 203 13.94 12.37 -14.93
N GLY A 204 14.91 11.50 -14.72
CA GLY A 204 16.24 11.83 -14.18
C GLY A 204 16.29 11.78 -12.65
N THR A 205 17.44 12.18 -12.12
CA THR A 205 17.70 12.19 -10.68
C THR A 205 18.56 13.39 -10.26
N ASP A 206 18.29 13.93 -9.06
CA ASP A 206 19.16 14.95 -8.45
C ASP A 206 20.17 14.31 -7.46
N THR A 207 20.21 12.98 -7.35
CA THR A 207 21.12 12.24 -6.47
C THR A 207 22.51 12.16 -7.11
N GLU A 208 23.44 12.99 -6.64
CA GLU A 208 24.82 13.08 -7.17
C GLU A 208 25.53 11.73 -7.24
N ARG A 209 25.30 10.84 -6.23
CA ARG A 209 25.89 9.50 -6.20
C ARG A 209 25.49 8.68 -7.41
N LEU A 210 24.22 8.75 -7.84
CA LEU A 210 23.73 8.02 -9.01
C LEU A 210 24.29 8.61 -10.31
N LEU A 211 24.30 9.94 -10.44
CA LEU A 211 24.87 10.61 -11.62
C LEU A 211 26.37 10.41 -11.77
N ALA A 212 27.08 10.17 -10.67
CA ALA A 212 28.52 9.90 -10.67
C ALA A 212 28.87 8.41 -10.87
N ASP A 213 27.90 7.51 -10.77
CA ASP A 213 28.12 6.08 -10.95
C ASP A 213 28.17 5.72 -12.45
N PRO A 214 29.30 5.22 -12.96
CA PRO A 214 29.42 4.83 -14.36
C PRO A 214 28.58 3.59 -14.73
N LEU A 215 28.02 2.89 -13.74
CA LEU A 215 27.16 1.72 -13.92
C LEU A 215 25.68 2.04 -13.70
N TYR A 216 25.33 3.30 -13.48
CA TYR A 216 23.93 3.72 -13.34
C TYR A 216 23.14 3.41 -14.62
N LEU A 217 22.03 2.70 -14.49
CA LEU A 217 21.22 2.23 -15.62
C LEU A 217 20.05 3.17 -15.98
N GLY A 218 19.82 4.24 -15.22
CA GLY A 218 18.76 5.22 -15.49
C GLY A 218 19.21 6.32 -16.45
N TRP A 219 18.28 7.23 -16.75
CA TRP A 219 18.52 8.42 -17.57
C TRP A 219 19.44 9.41 -16.81
N PRO A 220 20.70 9.59 -17.23
CA PRO A 220 21.73 10.26 -16.43
C PRO A 220 21.65 11.79 -16.53
N HIS A 221 20.51 12.37 -16.21
CA HIS A 221 20.23 13.81 -16.25
C HIS A 221 19.67 14.30 -14.92
N PRO A 222 19.84 15.62 -14.59
CA PRO A 222 19.08 16.25 -13.53
C PRO A 222 17.57 16.08 -13.77
N ARG A 223 16.79 15.98 -12.69
CA ARG A 223 15.35 15.76 -12.77
C ARG A 223 14.62 16.82 -13.60
N LEU A 224 13.76 16.35 -14.49
CA LEU A 224 12.83 17.17 -15.21
C LEU A 224 11.85 17.84 -14.22
N ARG A 225 11.60 19.15 -14.41
CA ARG A 225 10.74 19.92 -13.50
C ARG A 225 9.85 20.90 -14.25
N GLY A 226 8.85 21.45 -13.54
CA GLY A 226 7.96 22.49 -14.05
C GLY A 226 7.15 22.05 -15.26
N GLU A 227 6.94 22.95 -16.22
CA GLU A 227 6.08 22.71 -17.39
C GLU A 227 6.55 21.51 -18.25
N ALA A 228 7.85 21.24 -18.32
CA ALA A 228 8.36 20.09 -19.07
C ALA A 228 7.96 18.77 -18.40
N TYR A 229 8.05 18.70 -17.07
CA TYR A 229 7.53 17.56 -16.30
C TYR A 229 6.01 17.39 -16.51
N ASP A 230 5.26 18.50 -16.50
CA ASP A 230 3.81 18.46 -16.67
C ASP A 230 3.38 17.96 -18.04
N ARG A 231 4.11 18.35 -19.11
CA ARG A 231 3.86 17.83 -20.46
C ARG A 231 4.17 16.34 -20.57
N PHE A 232 5.28 15.90 -19.98
CA PHE A 232 5.65 14.48 -19.96
C PHE A 232 4.61 13.61 -19.24
N ILE A 233 4.12 14.05 -18.06
CA ILE A 233 3.04 13.35 -17.36
C ILE A 233 1.74 13.36 -18.16
N GLU A 234 1.39 14.48 -18.82
CA GLU A 234 0.22 14.56 -19.70
C GLU A 234 0.32 13.54 -20.84
N ALA A 235 1.47 13.51 -21.55
CA ALA A 235 1.70 12.56 -22.64
C ALA A 235 1.60 11.09 -22.18
N PHE A 236 2.11 10.78 -20.97
CA PHE A 236 1.96 9.44 -20.39
C PHE A 236 0.50 9.10 -20.12
N VAL A 237 -0.28 9.99 -19.49
CA VAL A 237 -1.69 9.75 -19.19
C VAL A 237 -2.52 9.57 -20.47
N GLU A 238 -2.27 10.39 -21.50
CA GLU A 238 -2.93 10.26 -22.80
C GLU A 238 -2.58 8.92 -23.46
N ALA A 239 -1.32 8.51 -23.43
CA ALA A 239 -0.87 7.24 -23.96
C ALA A 239 -1.49 6.03 -23.23
N VAL A 240 -1.60 6.07 -21.91
CA VAL A 240 -2.28 5.00 -21.13
C VAL A 240 -3.76 4.91 -21.53
N ASN A 241 -4.46 6.03 -21.63
CA ASN A 241 -5.86 6.05 -22.09
C ASN A 241 -6.04 5.51 -23.52
N GLU A 242 -5.06 5.75 -24.41
CA GLU A 242 -5.09 5.24 -25.78
C GLU A 242 -4.85 3.74 -25.82
N VAL A 243 -3.82 3.25 -25.12
CA VAL A 243 -3.34 1.86 -25.27
C VAL A 243 -4.05 0.91 -24.31
N PHE A 244 -4.32 1.35 -23.08
CA PHE A 244 -4.95 0.56 -22.01
C PHE A 244 -6.14 1.28 -21.37
N PRO A 245 -7.23 1.54 -22.12
CA PRO A 245 -8.35 2.37 -21.68
C PRO A 245 -9.11 1.83 -20.46
N HIS A 246 -8.91 0.57 -20.10
CA HIS A 246 -9.53 -0.09 -18.95
C HIS A 246 -8.58 -0.28 -17.76
N ALA A 247 -7.34 0.23 -17.86
CA ALA A 247 -6.39 0.11 -16.79
C ALA A 247 -6.68 1.08 -15.64
N VAL A 248 -6.56 0.59 -14.42
CA VAL A 248 -6.48 1.41 -13.22
C VAL A 248 -5.03 1.85 -13.03
N LEU A 249 -4.79 3.14 -12.90
CA LEU A 249 -3.46 3.71 -12.70
C LEU A 249 -3.26 4.10 -11.24
N GLN A 250 -2.37 3.41 -10.55
CA GLN A 250 -1.90 3.78 -9.22
C GLN A 250 -0.64 4.62 -9.32
N TRP A 251 -0.69 5.84 -8.78
CA TRP A 251 0.47 6.69 -8.58
C TRP A 251 1.18 6.32 -7.28
N GLU A 252 2.52 6.24 -7.31
CA GLU A 252 3.32 5.75 -6.19
C GLU A 252 4.61 6.54 -6.02
N ASP A 253 4.97 6.85 -4.77
CA ASP A 253 6.24 7.45 -4.36
C ASP A 253 6.60 8.76 -5.10
N LEU A 254 5.60 9.55 -5.45
CA LEU A 254 5.78 10.89 -5.99
C LEU A 254 6.08 11.90 -4.87
N LYS A 255 6.83 12.94 -5.19
CA LYS A 255 6.99 14.06 -4.23
C LYS A 255 5.64 14.72 -3.95
N GLN A 256 5.39 15.08 -2.68
CA GLN A 256 4.10 15.55 -2.18
C GLN A 256 3.38 16.53 -3.11
N HIS A 257 4.05 17.58 -3.52
CA HIS A 257 3.47 18.62 -4.37
C HIS A 257 3.09 18.08 -5.77
N ASN A 258 3.87 17.15 -6.34
CA ASN A 258 3.52 16.47 -7.60
C ASN A 258 2.36 15.50 -7.39
N ALA A 259 2.38 14.73 -6.29
CA ALA A 259 1.33 13.76 -5.96
C ALA A 259 -0.05 14.42 -5.88
N ILE A 260 -0.19 15.53 -5.13
CA ILE A 260 -1.44 16.27 -4.99
C ILE A 260 -1.90 16.80 -6.35
N ARG A 261 -1.01 17.50 -7.06
CA ARG A 261 -1.34 18.15 -8.34
C ARG A 261 -1.70 17.15 -9.43
N ILE A 262 -1.00 16.02 -9.51
CA ILE A 262 -1.29 14.94 -10.46
C ILE A 262 -2.64 14.30 -10.13
N LEU A 263 -2.88 13.95 -8.87
CA LEU A 263 -4.15 13.38 -8.45
C LEU A 263 -5.32 14.31 -8.79
N ASP A 264 -5.25 15.59 -8.42
CA ASP A 264 -6.32 16.57 -8.68
C ASP A 264 -6.58 16.77 -10.17
N ARG A 265 -5.51 16.79 -11.00
CA ARG A 265 -5.62 17.02 -12.43
C ARG A 265 -6.21 15.82 -13.16
N TYR A 266 -5.86 14.58 -12.76
CA TYR A 266 -6.14 13.39 -13.58
C TYR A 266 -7.20 12.46 -13.01
N ARG A 267 -7.57 12.52 -11.72
CA ARG A 267 -8.52 11.58 -11.07
C ARG A 267 -9.89 11.45 -11.75
N ARG A 268 -10.28 12.42 -12.62
CA ARG A 268 -11.52 12.39 -13.42
C ARG A 268 -11.28 12.19 -14.90
N ARG A 269 -10.03 12.08 -15.33
CA ARG A 269 -9.63 11.90 -16.73
C ARG A 269 -9.17 10.49 -17.02
N ILE A 270 -8.65 9.81 -16.02
CA ILE A 270 -8.24 8.41 -16.04
C ILE A 270 -8.63 7.79 -14.72
N THR A 271 -9.03 6.52 -14.72
CA THR A 271 -9.30 5.78 -13.49
C THR A 271 -8.00 5.63 -12.70
N SER A 272 -7.77 6.53 -11.74
CA SER A 272 -6.50 6.58 -11.01
C SER A 272 -6.66 7.01 -9.56
N PHE A 273 -5.66 6.64 -8.75
CA PHE A 273 -5.53 7.05 -7.36
C PHE A 273 -4.05 7.11 -6.93
N ASN A 274 -3.79 7.70 -5.77
CA ASN A 274 -2.45 7.73 -5.16
C ASN A 274 -2.47 6.97 -3.83
N ASP A 275 -1.66 5.90 -3.74
CA ASP A 275 -1.65 5.04 -2.54
C ASP A 275 -1.01 5.71 -1.33
N ASP A 276 0.04 6.52 -1.51
CA ASP A 276 0.73 7.21 -0.41
C ASP A 276 -0.19 8.18 0.35
N MET A 277 -1.16 8.76 -0.37
CA MET A 277 -2.12 9.69 0.21
C MET A 277 -3.42 8.98 0.61
N GLN A 278 -4.11 8.37 -0.36
CA GLN A 278 -5.45 7.82 -0.20
C GLN A 278 -5.43 6.44 0.46
N GLY A 279 -4.50 5.56 0.04
CA GLY A 279 -4.33 4.24 0.67
C GLY A 279 -3.84 4.36 2.11
N THR A 280 -2.88 5.27 2.37
CA THR A 280 -2.42 5.57 3.73
C THR A 280 -3.57 6.11 4.59
N ALA A 281 -4.39 7.00 4.07
CA ALA A 281 -5.56 7.50 4.79
C ALA A 281 -6.55 6.37 5.13
N ALA A 282 -6.82 5.48 4.18
CA ALA A 282 -7.73 4.35 4.37
C ALA A 282 -7.22 3.35 5.42
N VAL A 283 -5.95 2.95 5.35
CA VAL A 283 -5.42 1.99 6.33
C VAL A 283 -5.40 2.57 7.73
N VAL A 284 -5.02 3.84 7.91
CA VAL A 284 -5.02 4.50 9.22
C VAL A 284 -6.44 4.65 9.76
N MET A 285 -7.37 5.05 8.89
CA MET A 285 -8.80 5.13 9.27
C MET A 285 -9.33 3.76 9.69
N GLY A 286 -8.96 2.68 9.00
CA GLY A 286 -9.30 1.31 9.40
C GLY A 286 -8.83 0.96 10.80
N GLY A 287 -7.59 1.31 11.15
CA GLY A 287 -7.05 1.16 12.51
C GLY A 287 -7.79 1.99 13.56
N ILE A 288 -8.15 3.23 13.22
CA ILE A 288 -8.98 4.10 14.09
C ILE A 288 -10.35 3.45 14.33
N LEU A 289 -11.05 3.05 13.27
CA LEU A 289 -12.37 2.40 13.39
C LEU A 289 -12.30 1.09 14.18
N THR A 290 -11.22 0.31 14.02
CA THR A 290 -10.99 -0.89 14.82
C THR A 290 -10.83 -0.56 16.31
N ALA A 291 -10.07 0.49 16.63
CA ALA A 291 -9.93 0.95 18.01
C ALA A 291 -11.28 1.42 18.59
N LEU A 292 -12.05 2.17 17.83
CA LEU A 292 -13.37 2.67 18.24
C LEU A 292 -14.39 1.54 18.42
N ARG A 293 -14.34 0.50 17.58
CA ARG A 293 -15.12 -0.73 17.77
C ARG A 293 -14.83 -1.39 19.11
N ARG A 294 -13.54 -1.46 19.53
CA ARG A 294 -13.15 -1.97 20.85
C ARG A 294 -13.62 -1.09 22.00
N LEU A 295 -13.65 0.22 21.79
CA LEU A 295 -14.03 1.20 22.80
C LEU A 295 -15.54 1.43 22.89
N ASP A 296 -16.31 0.87 21.94
CA ASP A 296 -17.75 1.14 21.77
C ASP A 296 -18.07 2.64 21.74
N ALA A 297 -17.30 3.38 20.93
CA ALA A 297 -17.34 4.85 20.89
C ALA A 297 -17.47 5.36 19.44
N PRO A 298 -18.32 6.36 19.17
CA PRO A 298 -18.45 6.94 17.84
C PRO A 298 -17.25 7.82 17.48
N LEU A 299 -16.94 7.92 16.19
CA LEU A 299 -15.86 8.75 15.69
C LEU A 299 -16.14 10.25 15.92
N SER A 300 -17.40 10.67 15.81
CA SER A 300 -17.84 12.05 15.98
C SER A 300 -17.61 12.64 17.39
N GLU A 301 -17.38 11.79 18.40
CA GLU A 301 -17.03 12.19 19.77
C GLU A 301 -15.53 12.24 20.02
N GLN A 302 -14.70 11.80 19.07
CA GLN A 302 -13.26 11.74 19.25
C GLN A 302 -12.59 13.09 19.01
N ARG A 303 -11.44 13.28 19.68
CA ARG A 303 -10.51 14.37 19.42
C ARG A 303 -9.17 13.79 18.96
N LEU A 304 -8.70 14.29 17.83
CA LEU A 304 -7.49 13.80 17.17
C LEU A 304 -6.43 14.90 17.16
N VAL A 305 -5.21 14.51 17.50
CA VAL A 305 -4.03 15.36 17.32
C VAL A 305 -3.09 14.69 16.33
N PHE A 306 -2.70 15.44 15.31
CA PHE A 306 -1.74 14.99 14.30
C PHE A 306 -0.41 15.70 14.52
N LEU A 307 0.66 14.93 14.60
CA LEU A 307 2.03 15.43 14.51
C LEU A 307 2.60 15.08 13.12
N GLY A 308 2.56 16.07 12.23
CA GLY A 308 2.93 15.96 10.82
C GLY A 308 1.82 16.48 9.92
N ALA A 309 2.02 17.67 9.34
CA ALA A 309 1.09 18.33 8.41
C ALA A 309 1.55 18.17 6.96
N GLY A 310 2.03 16.97 6.61
CA GLY A 310 2.38 16.57 5.24
C GLY A 310 1.20 15.88 4.53
N ALA A 311 1.42 15.39 3.30
CA ALA A 311 0.39 14.74 2.47
C ALA A 311 -0.35 13.61 3.22
N ALA A 312 0.37 12.72 3.90
CA ALA A 312 -0.23 11.63 4.66
C ALA A 312 -1.12 12.16 5.79
N GLY A 313 -0.62 13.07 6.64
CA GLY A 313 -1.40 13.63 7.76
C GLY A 313 -2.64 14.37 7.29
N ILE A 314 -2.54 15.17 6.23
CA ILE A 314 -3.66 15.91 5.63
C ILE A 314 -4.66 14.94 4.99
N GLY A 315 -4.17 13.94 4.25
CA GLY A 315 -5.02 12.91 3.63
C GLY A 315 -5.84 12.14 4.68
N ILE A 316 -5.20 11.72 5.78
CA ILE A 316 -5.88 11.04 6.90
C ILE A 316 -6.93 11.99 7.52
N ALA A 317 -6.60 13.25 7.77
CA ALA A 317 -7.52 14.21 8.37
C ALA A 317 -8.74 14.50 7.47
N ARG A 318 -8.56 14.56 6.14
CA ARG A 318 -9.65 14.68 5.17
C ARG A 318 -10.59 13.48 5.23
N LEU A 319 -10.03 12.24 5.27
CA LEU A 319 -10.84 11.04 5.35
C LEU A 319 -11.59 10.92 6.68
N VAL A 320 -10.94 11.30 7.82
CA VAL A 320 -11.59 11.37 9.13
C VAL A 320 -12.77 12.36 9.10
N ARG A 321 -12.61 13.55 8.52
CA ARG A 321 -13.71 14.52 8.36
C ARG A 321 -14.83 13.95 7.50
N SER A 322 -14.50 13.24 6.43
CA SER A 322 -15.50 12.58 5.57
C SER A 322 -16.29 11.53 6.35
N ALA A 323 -15.62 10.71 7.14
CA ALA A 323 -16.25 9.70 7.99
C ALA A 323 -17.13 10.33 9.10
N MET A 324 -16.64 11.37 9.79
CA MET A 324 -17.44 12.11 10.78
C MET A 324 -18.70 12.72 10.16
N ARG A 325 -18.59 13.25 8.94
CA ARG A 325 -19.74 13.81 8.20
C ARG A 325 -20.75 12.72 7.86
N ALA A 326 -20.29 11.52 7.48
CA ALA A 326 -21.16 10.36 7.25
C ALA A 326 -21.90 9.90 8.53
N GLU A 327 -21.29 10.06 9.71
CA GLU A 327 -21.95 9.87 11.01
C GLU A 327 -22.91 11.03 11.40
N GLY A 328 -23.00 12.09 10.61
CA GLY A 328 -23.88 13.22 10.85
C GLY A 328 -23.26 14.36 11.68
N ALA A 329 -21.95 14.38 11.88
CA ALA A 329 -21.28 15.49 12.56
C ALA A 329 -21.37 16.79 11.73
N ASP A 330 -21.62 17.90 12.41
CA ASP A 330 -21.61 19.23 11.79
C ASP A 330 -20.18 19.75 11.57
N GLU A 331 -20.04 20.78 10.76
CA GLU A 331 -18.76 21.37 10.41
C GLU A 331 -17.99 21.89 11.64
N LEU A 332 -18.69 22.45 12.62
CA LEU A 332 -18.07 22.98 13.83
C LEU A 332 -17.49 21.83 14.70
N THR A 333 -18.22 20.74 14.83
CA THR A 333 -17.76 19.51 15.51
C THR A 333 -16.49 18.97 14.84
N MET A 334 -16.51 18.83 13.51
CA MET A 334 -15.36 18.33 12.75
C MET A 334 -14.13 19.24 12.88
N ARG A 335 -14.31 20.56 12.83
CA ARG A 335 -13.21 21.53 13.01
C ARG A 335 -12.61 21.49 14.42
N ARG A 336 -13.41 21.26 15.44
CA ARG A 336 -12.96 21.13 16.84
C ARG A 336 -12.34 19.78 17.15
N ALA A 337 -12.68 18.75 16.37
CA ALA A 337 -12.19 17.40 16.59
C ALA A 337 -10.72 17.21 16.18
N ILE A 338 -10.19 18.02 15.27
CA ILE A 338 -8.88 17.79 14.66
C ILE A 338 -7.96 18.99 14.91
N ALA A 339 -6.81 18.74 15.54
CA ALA A 339 -5.72 19.70 15.67
C ALA A 339 -4.45 19.11 15.03
N MET A 340 -3.77 19.90 14.20
CA MET A 340 -2.60 19.48 13.44
C MET A 340 -1.38 20.31 13.80
N LEU A 341 -0.22 19.64 13.92
CA LEU A 341 1.08 20.28 14.16
C LEU A 341 2.03 19.97 12.99
N ASP A 342 2.84 20.96 12.65
CA ASP A 342 4.02 20.78 11.80
C ASP A 342 5.31 21.10 12.58
N SER A 343 6.45 21.25 11.88
CA SER A 343 7.74 21.58 12.49
C SER A 343 7.78 22.92 13.23
N HIS A 344 6.77 23.77 13.06
CA HIS A 344 6.63 25.07 13.74
C HIS A 344 5.59 25.04 14.86
N GLY A 345 5.00 23.86 15.17
CA GLY A 345 3.97 23.68 16.18
C GLY A 345 2.55 23.66 15.61
N LEU A 346 1.56 24.02 16.44
CA LEU A 346 0.14 24.00 16.06
C LEU A 346 -0.14 24.82 14.79
N VAL A 347 -0.94 24.26 13.89
CA VAL A 347 -1.42 24.94 12.68
C VAL A 347 -2.70 25.70 12.99
N PHE A 348 -2.69 27.03 12.78
CA PHE A 348 -3.83 27.92 13.02
C PHE A 348 -3.86 29.07 12.01
N ASP A 349 -5.04 29.67 11.78
CA ASP A 349 -5.31 30.60 10.67
C ASP A 349 -4.35 31.80 10.59
N ASP A 350 -4.03 32.40 11.74
CA ASP A 350 -3.20 33.61 11.81
C ASP A 350 -1.68 33.32 11.72
N ARG A 351 -1.30 32.06 11.62
CA ARG A 351 0.11 31.67 11.48
C ARG A 351 0.57 31.80 10.02
N ASP A 352 1.68 32.48 9.79
CA ASP A 352 2.27 32.67 8.46
C ASP A 352 3.76 32.25 8.46
N PRO A 353 4.27 31.56 7.38
CA PRO A 353 3.54 31.15 6.18
C PRO A 353 2.77 29.82 6.37
N LEU A 354 1.61 29.70 5.74
CA LEU A 354 0.88 28.44 5.57
C LEU A 354 0.60 28.22 4.09
N ASP A 355 0.87 27.00 3.60
CA ASP A 355 0.36 26.54 2.30
C ASP A 355 -1.16 26.28 2.37
N ASP A 356 -1.81 26.17 1.21
CA ASP A 356 -3.27 26.03 1.11
C ASP A 356 -3.78 24.76 1.80
N ASP A 357 -3.04 23.65 1.70
CA ASP A 357 -3.42 22.38 2.32
C ASP A 357 -3.41 22.47 3.85
N LYS A 358 -2.39 23.13 4.44
CA LYS A 358 -2.35 23.37 5.88
C LYS A 358 -3.40 24.38 6.32
N ARG A 359 -3.69 25.38 5.49
CA ARG A 359 -4.74 26.37 5.77
C ARG A 359 -6.13 25.73 5.88
N GLU A 360 -6.40 24.70 5.07
CA GLU A 360 -7.63 23.90 5.20
C GLU A 360 -7.78 23.26 6.58
N MET A 361 -6.66 22.86 7.19
CA MET A 361 -6.63 22.17 8.50
C MET A 361 -6.41 23.11 9.69
N ALA A 362 -6.17 24.39 9.43
CA ALA A 362 -5.87 25.37 10.45
C ALA A 362 -7.05 25.58 11.41
N LEU A 363 -6.75 25.69 12.72
CA LEU A 363 -7.73 26.06 13.72
C LEU A 363 -7.99 27.57 13.66
N GLY A 364 -9.25 27.98 13.54
CA GLY A 364 -9.66 29.37 13.62
C GLY A 364 -9.76 29.88 15.07
N ALA A 365 -9.98 31.16 15.22
CA ALA A 365 -10.07 31.81 16.55
C ALA A 365 -11.11 31.16 17.47
N LYS A 366 -12.22 30.67 16.93
CA LYS A 366 -13.29 30.00 17.71
C LYS A 366 -12.86 28.63 18.23
N GLU A 367 -12.20 27.86 17.40
CA GLU A 367 -11.66 26.52 17.75
C GLU A 367 -10.53 26.66 18.76
N LEU A 368 -9.62 27.62 18.56
CA LEU A 368 -8.56 27.95 19.50
C LEU A 368 -9.09 28.31 20.88
N SER A 369 -10.07 29.23 20.95
CA SER A 369 -10.74 29.62 22.20
C SER A 369 -11.45 28.42 22.85
N HIS A 370 -12.07 27.52 22.06
CA HIS A 370 -12.71 26.31 22.55
C HIS A 370 -11.73 25.40 23.30
N HIS A 371 -10.50 25.31 22.79
CA HIS A 371 -9.42 24.50 23.39
C HIS A 371 -8.60 25.27 24.44
N GLY A 372 -9.01 26.49 24.78
CA GLY A 372 -8.34 27.31 25.79
C GLY A 372 -6.99 27.89 25.34
N PHE A 373 -6.77 28.03 24.04
CA PHE A 373 -5.66 28.83 23.51
C PHE A 373 -6.07 30.30 23.55
N ASP A 374 -5.24 31.12 24.18
CA ASP A 374 -5.45 32.56 24.20
C ASP A 374 -5.37 33.14 22.78
N ALA A 375 -5.94 34.35 22.57
CA ALA A 375 -5.91 35.04 21.29
C ALA A 375 -4.45 35.01 20.76
N CYS A 376 -4.25 34.29 19.67
CA CYS A 376 -2.91 33.91 19.23
C CYS A 376 -2.17 35.11 18.66
N GLU A 377 -1.03 35.41 19.24
CA GLU A 377 -0.03 36.16 18.50
C GLU A 377 0.41 35.30 17.30
N PRO A 378 0.55 35.86 16.08
CA PRO A 378 0.95 35.12 14.89
C PRO A 378 2.29 34.35 15.03
N GLN A 379 3.09 34.74 16.01
CA GLN A 379 4.37 34.12 16.33
C GLN A 379 4.31 33.05 17.45
N ALA A 380 3.14 32.79 18.03
CA ALA A 380 2.99 31.79 19.08
C ALA A 380 3.30 30.39 18.53
N ARG A 381 4.12 29.65 19.27
CA ARG A 381 4.46 28.27 18.95
C ARG A 381 3.95 27.38 20.07
N TYR A 382 2.96 26.55 19.76
CA TYR A 382 2.44 25.55 20.68
C TYR A 382 3.01 24.17 20.29
N ASP A 383 3.79 23.61 21.20
CA ASP A 383 4.37 22.28 21.05
C ASP A 383 3.33 21.16 21.28
N LEU A 384 3.72 19.93 21.01
CA LEU A 384 2.85 18.76 21.11
C LEU A 384 2.29 18.57 22.53
N GLU A 385 3.12 18.72 23.58
CA GLU A 385 2.67 18.54 24.97
C GLU A 385 1.61 19.58 25.35
N THR A 386 1.83 20.84 25.00
CA THR A 386 0.88 21.93 25.23
C THR A 386 -0.44 21.66 24.52
N VAL A 387 -0.40 21.20 23.25
CA VAL A 387 -1.59 20.88 22.47
C VAL A 387 -2.33 19.69 23.09
N ILE A 388 -1.66 18.62 23.47
CA ILE A 388 -2.29 17.46 24.12
C ILE A 388 -2.98 17.88 25.43
N ARG A 389 -2.34 18.68 26.27
CA ARG A 389 -2.94 19.13 27.55
C ARG A 389 -4.20 19.96 27.35
N ARG A 390 -4.27 20.76 26.28
CA ARG A 390 -5.42 21.65 25.99
C ARG A 390 -6.51 20.93 25.20
N VAL A 391 -6.17 20.24 24.11
CA VAL A 391 -7.13 19.51 23.25
C VAL A 391 -7.65 18.26 23.94
N ARG A 392 -6.83 17.61 24.78
CA ARG A 392 -7.12 16.35 25.48
C ARG A 392 -7.56 15.26 24.47
N PRO A 393 -6.71 14.92 23.49
CA PRO A 393 -7.09 14.00 22.43
C PRO A 393 -7.29 12.58 22.95
N SER A 394 -8.21 11.85 22.32
CA SER A 394 -8.37 10.41 22.47
C SER A 394 -7.51 9.63 21.48
N ILE A 395 -7.11 10.28 20.37
CA ILE A 395 -6.30 9.68 19.30
C ILE A 395 -5.13 10.61 18.97
N LEU A 396 -3.91 10.06 18.97
CA LEU A 396 -2.68 10.75 18.59
C LEU A 396 -2.05 10.04 17.38
N ILE A 397 -1.79 10.79 16.32
CA ILE A 397 -1.29 10.29 15.04
C ILE A 397 0.03 10.97 14.70
N GLY A 398 1.08 10.18 14.43
CA GLY A 398 2.40 10.63 14.02
C GLY A 398 2.71 10.32 12.57
N THR A 399 2.99 11.35 11.78
CA THR A 399 3.43 11.28 10.38
C THR A 399 4.57 12.27 10.13
N SER A 400 5.36 12.54 11.18
CA SER A 400 6.35 13.63 11.21
C SER A 400 7.73 13.22 10.66
N GLY A 401 8.03 11.92 10.61
CA GLY A 401 9.36 11.41 10.32
C GLY A 401 10.41 11.78 11.39
N THR A 402 9.98 12.25 12.56
CA THR A 402 10.86 12.72 13.63
C THR A 402 10.92 11.70 14.75
N PRO A 403 12.05 10.98 14.91
CA PRO A 403 12.20 9.97 15.95
C PRO A 403 12.00 10.55 17.35
N GLY A 404 11.25 9.83 18.20
CA GLY A 404 11.06 10.21 19.60
C GLY A 404 10.22 11.46 19.84
N ALA A 405 9.49 11.93 18.82
CA ALA A 405 8.67 13.14 18.93
C ALA A 405 7.45 12.97 19.85
N PHE A 406 6.99 11.73 20.09
CA PHE A 406 6.03 11.42 21.14
C PHE A 406 6.78 11.19 22.45
N THR A 407 6.88 12.24 23.25
CA THR A 407 7.64 12.22 24.50
C THR A 407 6.83 11.60 25.65
N GLU A 408 7.53 11.13 26.71
CA GLU A 408 6.88 10.61 27.91
C GLU A 408 5.87 11.61 28.53
N PRO A 409 6.19 12.92 28.73
CA PRO A 409 5.21 13.87 29.25
C PRO A 409 3.96 14.00 28.38
N ALA A 410 4.11 13.94 27.06
CA ALA A 410 2.99 14.02 26.12
C ALA A 410 2.06 12.80 26.24
N ILE A 411 2.61 11.57 26.24
CA ILE A 411 1.81 10.35 26.37
C ILE A 411 1.18 10.23 27.76
N ARG A 412 1.90 10.59 28.83
CA ARG A 412 1.32 10.63 30.19
C ARG A 412 0.16 11.61 30.30
N ALA A 413 0.32 12.82 29.75
CA ALA A 413 -0.76 13.83 29.75
C ALA A 413 -2.00 13.34 28.98
N MET A 414 -1.81 12.61 27.88
CA MET A 414 -2.92 11.99 27.14
C MET A 414 -3.59 10.88 27.97
N ALA A 415 -2.80 9.99 28.61
CA ALA A 415 -3.30 8.88 29.43
C ALA A 415 -3.97 9.35 30.75
N GLU A 416 -3.67 10.57 31.23
CA GLU A 416 -4.39 11.22 32.32
C GLU A 416 -5.75 11.76 31.86
N ALA A 417 -5.84 12.19 30.59
CA ALA A 417 -7.05 12.81 30.04
C ALA A 417 -8.10 11.80 29.58
N VAL A 418 -7.68 10.61 29.10
CA VAL A 418 -8.57 9.57 28.58
C VAL A 418 -8.22 8.19 29.13
N PRO A 419 -9.22 7.31 29.39
CA PRO A 419 -8.98 5.99 29.96
C PRO A 419 -8.11 5.09 29.08
N THR A 420 -8.36 5.08 27.77
CA THR A 420 -7.66 4.27 26.78
C THR A 420 -7.24 5.14 25.61
N PRO A 421 -6.01 5.67 25.60
CA PRO A 421 -5.52 6.46 24.48
C PRO A 421 -5.22 5.56 23.27
N VAL A 422 -5.52 6.07 22.06
CA VAL A 422 -5.11 5.45 20.79
C VAL A 422 -3.90 6.22 20.28
N VAL A 423 -2.76 5.53 20.10
CA VAL A 423 -1.49 6.15 19.73
C VAL A 423 -0.92 5.47 18.50
N LEU A 424 -0.80 6.22 17.42
CA LEU A 424 -0.42 5.72 16.10
C LEU A 424 0.87 6.40 15.62
N PRO A 425 2.08 5.95 16.01
CA PRO A 425 3.34 6.43 15.46
C PRO A 425 3.59 5.76 14.12
N LEU A 426 3.25 6.45 13.01
CA LEU A 426 3.15 5.84 11.68
C LEU A 426 4.37 6.07 10.80
N SER A 427 5.36 6.84 11.24
CA SER A 427 6.52 7.14 10.40
C SER A 427 7.40 5.92 10.15
N ASN A 428 7.79 5.74 8.89
CA ASN A 428 8.66 4.68 8.39
C ASN A 428 10.03 5.21 7.96
N PRO A 429 11.09 4.42 8.02
CA PRO A 429 11.21 3.09 8.65
C PRO A 429 11.21 3.16 10.20
N THR A 430 11.40 2.03 10.88
CA THR A 430 11.43 1.93 12.36
C THR A 430 12.32 3.01 13.04
N SER A 431 13.45 3.37 12.42
CA SER A 431 14.34 4.43 12.90
C SER A 431 13.74 5.84 12.86
N LYS A 432 12.59 6.02 12.22
CA LYS A 432 11.86 7.29 12.07
C LYS A 432 10.60 7.34 12.93
N THR A 433 10.25 6.26 13.64
CA THR A 433 9.03 6.21 14.46
C THR A 433 9.02 7.27 15.55
N GLU A 434 7.88 7.89 15.79
CA GLU A 434 7.71 8.96 16.78
C GLU A 434 7.88 8.47 18.22
N ALA A 435 7.60 7.19 18.51
CA ALA A 435 7.93 6.52 19.76
C ALA A 435 7.91 5.00 19.57
N LEU A 436 8.65 4.28 20.39
CA LEU A 436 8.60 2.82 20.44
C LEU A 436 7.30 2.35 21.12
N PRO A 437 6.66 1.28 20.64
CA PRO A 437 5.47 0.72 21.29
C PRO A 437 5.70 0.37 22.77
N SER A 438 6.86 -0.15 23.11
CA SER A 438 7.25 -0.44 24.51
C SER A 438 7.18 0.78 25.41
N ASP A 439 7.66 1.92 24.91
CA ASP A 439 7.65 3.18 25.65
C ASP A 439 6.24 3.70 25.83
N ILE A 440 5.43 3.69 24.76
CA ILE A 440 4.03 4.10 24.81
C ILE A 440 3.25 3.25 25.82
N MET A 441 3.45 1.94 25.83
CA MET A 441 2.83 1.04 26.79
C MET A 441 3.24 1.36 28.22
N ALA A 442 4.55 1.56 28.47
CA ALA A 442 5.05 1.93 29.78
C ALA A 442 4.50 3.28 30.26
N TRP A 443 4.52 4.31 29.42
CA TRP A 443 4.07 5.67 29.76
C TRP A 443 2.55 5.78 29.93
N SER A 444 1.78 4.94 29.25
CA SER A 444 0.32 4.88 29.40
C SER A 444 -0.17 3.93 30.49
N GLY A 445 0.74 3.22 31.18
CA GLY A 445 0.38 2.19 32.17
C GLY A 445 -0.35 1.01 31.55
N GLY A 446 0.08 0.55 30.37
CA GLY A 446 -0.47 -0.60 29.64
C GLY A 446 -1.87 -0.36 29.02
N ARG A 447 -2.38 0.88 28.99
CA ARG A 447 -3.75 1.19 28.60
C ARG A 447 -3.89 1.61 27.13
N ALA A 448 -2.80 2.03 26.49
CA ALA A 448 -2.84 2.50 25.11
C ALA A 448 -3.20 1.38 24.12
N LEU A 449 -3.96 1.71 23.09
CA LEU A 449 -4.06 0.93 21.88
C LEU A 449 -3.03 1.49 20.90
N VAL A 450 -2.13 0.64 20.43
CA VAL A 450 -0.98 1.06 19.62
C VAL A 450 -0.96 0.34 18.27
N ALA A 451 -0.74 1.09 17.21
CA ALA A 451 -0.34 0.54 15.93
C ALA A 451 0.72 1.44 15.27
N THR A 452 1.57 0.85 14.46
CA THR A 452 2.77 1.47 13.90
C THR A 452 2.82 1.37 12.39
N GLY A 453 3.59 2.23 11.74
CA GLY A 453 3.84 2.12 10.30
C GLY A 453 4.79 0.96 9.93
N SER A 454 5.81 0.71 10.77
CA SER A 454 6.75 -0.41 10.62
C SER A 454 6.35 -1.58 11.51
N PRO A 455 6.76 -2.83 11.19
CA PRO A 455 6.48 -3.97 12.05
C PRO A 455 7.24 -3.90 13.39
N PHE A 456 6.58 -4.33 14.46
CA PHE A 456 7.16 -4.51 15.79
C PHE A 456 6.67 -5.81 16.42
N ASP A 457 7.53 -6.41 17.22
CA ASP A 457 7.18 -7.55 18.04
C ASP A 457 6.11 -7.20 19.09
N PRO A 458 5.34 -8.18 19.59
CA PRO A 458 4.42 -7.96 20.69
C PRO A 458 5.15 -7.39 21.93
N VAL A 459 4.51 -6.44 22.61
CA VAL A 459 5.06 -5.83 23.83
C VAL A 459 4.46 -6.52 25.04
N ASP A 460 5.32 -7.08 25.90
CA ASP A 460 4.88 -7.54 27.22
C ASP A 460 4.77 -6.36 28.20
N HIS A 461 3.62 -6.20 28.84
CA HIS A 461 3.42 -5.25 29.90
C HIS A 461 2.76 -5.96 31.09
N GLU A 462 3.48 -6.07 32.21
CA GLU A 462 3.03 -6.75 33.42
C GLU A 462 2.55 -8.20 33.19
N GLY A 463 3.25 -8.95 32.33
CA GLY A 463 2.97 -10.35 32.02
C GLY A 463 1.78 -10.53 31.06
N ARG A 464 1.35 -9.47 30.38
CA ARG A 464 0.32 -9.50 29.33
C ARG A 464 0.94 -9.09 28.00
N PRO A 465 0.92 -9.97 27.00
CA PRO A 465 1.38 -9.61 25.67
C PRO A 465 0.34 -8.70 24.97
N HIS A 466 0.82 -7.60 24.40
CA HIS A 466 0.05 -6.70 23.56
C HIS A 466 0.54 -6.81 22.12
N LEU A 467 -0.34 -7.21 21.23
CA LEU A 467 -0.03 -7.25 19.79
C LEU A 467 0.01 -5.83 19.23
N ILE A 468 1.10 -5.53 18.51
CA ILE A 468 1.24 -4.25 17.82
C ILE A 468 0.84 -4.45 16.36
N GLY A 469 -0.26 -3.84 15.96
CA GLY A 469 -0.72 -3.88 14.57
C GLY A 469 0.15 -2.99 13.68
N GLN A 470 0.40 -3.43 12.45
CA GLN A 470 1.06 -2.61 11.44
C GLN A 470 0.03 -1.95 10.52
N ALA A 471 0.05 -0.63 10.43
CA ALA A 471 -0.70 0.14 9.43
C ALA A 471 -0.01 0.05 8.07
N ASN A 472 -0.19 -1.09 7.39
CA ASN A 472 0.41 -1.35 6.08
C ASN A 472 -0.64 -1.17 4.99
N ASN A 473 -0.36 -0.32 3.99
CA ASN A 473 -1.26 -0.06 2.87
C ASN A 473 -1.63 -1.34 2.09
N ALA A 474 -0.81 -2.40 2.18
CA ALA A 474 -1.12 -3.71 1.61
C ALA A 474 -2.48 -4.27 2.05
N PHE A 475 -3.01 -3.85 3.19
CA PHE A 475 -4.36 -4.25 3.62
C PHE A 475 -5.48 -3.61 2.80
N VAL A 476 -5.23 -2.53 2.08
CA VAL A 476 -6.31 -1.76 1.41
C VAL A 476 -6.15 -1.69 -0.10
N PHE A 477 -4.96 -1.32 -0.63
CA PHE A 477 -4.81 -1.07 -2.05
C PHE A 477 -5.14 -2.27 -2.93
N PRO A 478 -4.81 -3.55 -2.58
CA PRO A 478 -5.12 -4.66 -3.46
C PRO A 478 -6.63 -4.86 -3.62
N GLY A 479 -7.39 -4.76 -2.54
CA GLY A 479 -8.84 -4.86 -2.56
C GLY A 479 -9.51 -3.69 -3.30
N ILE A 480 -9.00 -2.46 -3.13
CA ILE A 480 -9.48 -1.28 -3.88
C ILE A 480 -9.24 -1.48 -5.37
N GLY A 481 -8.02 -1.89 -5.78
CA GLY A 481 -7.70 -2.13 -7.18
C GLY A 481 -8.58 -3.23 -7.80
N LEU A 482 -8.73 -4.37 -7.14
CA LEU A 482 -9.59 -5.46 -7.59
C LEU A 482 -11.05 -5.00 -7.71
N GLY A 483 -11.59 -4.32 -6.70
CA GLY A 483 -12.96 -3.82 -6.74
C GLY A 483 -13.18 -2.78 -7.85
N THR A 484 -12.20 -1.92 -8.11
CA THR A 484 -12.24 -0.96 -9.21
C THR A 484 -12.23 -1.66 -10.58
N ILE A 485 -11.40 -2.69 -10.75
CA ILE A 485 -11.35 -3.51 -11.98
C ILE A 485 -12.69 -4.23 -12.20
N VAL A 486 -13.20 -4.93 -11.19
CA VAL A 486 -14.45 -5.70 -11.28
C VAL A 486 -15.65 -4.80 -11.55
N SER A 487 -15.71 -3.65 -10.91
CA SER A 487 -16.81 -2.70 -11.12
C SER A 487 -16.73 -1.93 -12.44
N GLU A 488 -15.59 -1.97 -13.14
CA GLU A 488 -15.31 -1.11 -14.31
C GLU A 488 -15.57 0.38 -14.00
N ALA A 489 -15.23 0.79 -12.78
CA ALA A 489 -15.46 2.15 -12.31
C ALA A 489 -14.63 3.15 -13.12
N ARG A 490 -15.25 4.28 -13.47
CA ARG A 490 -14.62 5.33 -14.30
C ARG A 490 -13.73 6.28 -13.50
N GLU A 491 -13.80 6.24 -12.19
CA GLU A 491 -12.99 7.01 -11.25
C GLU A 491 -12.85 6.26 -9.91
N VAL A 492 -11.86 6.63 -9.10
CA VAL A 492 -11.64 6.08 -7.76
C VAL A 492 -11.91 7.20 -6.74
N PRO A 493 -13.17 7.36 -6.29
CA PRO A 493 -13.55 8.42 -5.36
C PRO A 493 -13.10 8.12 -3.92
N ASP A 494 -13.06 9.14 -3.07
CA ASP A 494 -12.69 9.00 -1.66
C ASP A 494 -13.64 8.06 -0.88
N ALA A 495 -14.87 7.86 -1.38
CA ALA A 495 -15.81 6.89 -0.86
C ALA A 495 -15.28 5.44 -0.89
N PHE A 496 -14.49 5.07 -1.92
CA PHE A 496 -13.88 3.73 -1.98
C PHE A 496 -12.88 3.51 -0.84
N PHE A 497 -12.12 4.54 -0.47
CA PHE A 497 -11.15 4.49 0.62
C PHE A 497 -11.83 4.43 1.99
N LEU A 498 -12.95 5.13 2.16
CA LEU A 498 -13.76 5.01 3.37
C LEU A 498 -14.38 3.60 3.49
N ALA A 499 -14.97 3.11 2.41
CA ALA A 499 -15.53 1.75 2.35
C ALA A 499 -14.48 0.66 2.64
N ALA A 500 -13.25 0.85 2.13
CA ALA A 500 -12.13 -0.04 2.42
C ALA A 500 -11.71 0.03 3.89
N ALA A 501 -11.66 1.21 4.50
CA ALA A 501 -11.34 1.41 5.91
C ALA A 501 -12.37 0.74 6.84
N GLU A 502 -13.67 0.95 6.57
CA GLU A 502 -14.77 0.31 7.30
C GLU A 502 -14.69 -1.22 7.22
N THR A 503 -14.44 -1.75 6.02
CA THR A 503 -14.31 -3.19 5.79
C THR A 503 -13.09 -3.76 6.50
N LEU A 504 -11.94 -3.08 6.42
CA LEU A 504 -10.71 -3.48 7.12
C LEU A 504 -10.93 -3.58 8.63
N ALA A 505 -11.62 -2.60 9.21
CA ALA A 505 -11.94 -2.60 10.63
C ALA A 505 -12.78 -3.83 11.04
N LEU A 506 -13.72 -4.23 10.21
CA LEU A 506 -14.55 -5.43 10.44
C LEU A 506 -13.78 -6.75 10.26
N CYS A 507 -12.73 -6.75 9.45
CA CYS A 507 -11.91 -7.93 9.21
C CYS A 507 -10.96 -8.28 10.38
N THR A 508 -10.76 -7.37 11.34
CA THR A 508 -9.94 -7.68 12.53
C THR A 508 -10.72 -8.55 13.50
N GLU A 509 -10.22 -9.76 13.74
CA GLU A 509 -10.85 -10.74 14.61
C GLU A 509 -10.89 -10.28 16.08
N GLU A 510 -11.97 -10.62 16.79
CA GLU A 510 -12.16 -10.27 18.22
C GLU A 510 -11.04 -10.81 19.11
N SER A 511 -10.50 -11.98 18.80
CA SER A 511 -9.37 -12.60 19.51
C SER A 511 -8.10 -11.76 19.44
N ARG A 512 -7.81 -11.17 18.28
CA ARG A 512 -6.67 -10.28 18.06
C ARG A 512 -6.93 -8.90 18.67
N LEU A 513 -8.14 -8.39 18.48
CA LEU A 513 -8.57 -7.11 19.05
C LEU A 513 -8.50 -7.13 20.58
N ALA A 514 -8.87 -8.25 21.24
CA ALA A 514 -8.72 -8.42 22.69
C ALA A 514 -7.27 -8.35 23.15
N GLN A 515 -6.31 -8.72 22.31
CA GLN A 515 -4.87 -8.63 22.56
C GLN A 515 -4.25 -7.28 22.15
N GLY A 516 -5.05 -6.31 21.72
CA GLY A 516 -4.61 -4.96 21.37
C GLY A 516 -4.32 -4.73 19.88
N ALA A 517 -4.39 -5.74 19.01
CA ALA A 517 -4.15 -5.58 17.58
C ALA A 517 -5.27 -4.74 16.94
N LEU A 518 -4.88 -3.70 16.21
CA LEU A 518 -5.80 -2.84 15.46
C LEU A 518 -5.93 -3.24 13.98
N TYR A 519 -5.27 -4.32 13.58
CA TYR A 519 -5.27 -4.84 12.20
C TYR A 519 -5.37 -6.38 12.19
N PRO A 520 -5.89 -6.95 11.09
CA PRO A 520 -5.84 -8.40 10.86
C PRO A 520 -4.41 -8.94 10.81
N SER A 521 -4.24 -10.25 10.74
CA SER A 521 -2.94 -10.85 10.40
C SER A 521 -2.60 -10.57 8.93
N GLN A 522 -1.32 -10.46 8.61
CA GLN A 522 -0.87 -10.36 7.21
C GLN A 522 -1.21 -11.62 6.41
N SER A 523 -1.30 -12.78 7.06
CA SER A 523 -1.79 -14.03 6.45
C SER A 523 -3.25 -13.95 5.97
N ASP A 524 -4.05 -13.01 6.49
CA ASP A 524 -5.44 -12.78 6.08
C ASP A 524 -5.59 -11.87 4.85
N LEU A 525 -4.49 -11.42 4.24
CA LEU A 525 -4.51 -10.39 3.20
C LEU A 525 -5.48 -10.71 2.06
N ARG A 526 -5.53 -11.96 1.58
CA ARG A 526 -6.47 -12.36 0.51
C ARG A 526 -7.94 -12.24 0.94
N ARG A 527 -8.26 -12.67 2.15
CA ARG A 527 -9.62 -12.55 2.72
C ARG A 527 -10.02 -11.08 2.86
N VAL A 528 -9.11 -10.24 3.36
CA VAL A 528 -9.33 -8.79 3.52
C VAL A 528 -9.52 -8.11 2.17
N SER A 529 -8.63 -8.39 1.20
CA SER A 529 -8.70 -7.81 -0.14
C SER A 529 -10.00 -8.18 -0.86
N ARG A 530 -10.42 -9.46 -0.78
CA ARG A 530 -11.72 -9.90 -1.33
C ARG A 530 -12.89 -9.15 -0.70
N ALA A 531 -12.91 -9.02 0.62
CA ALA A 531 -13.99 -8.31 1.32
C ALA A 531 -14.04 -6.82 0.93
N ILE A 532 -12.88 -6.15 0.82
CA ILE A 532 -12.78 -4.77 0.37
C ILE A 532 -13.24 -4.65 -1.09
N ALA A 533 -12.83 -5.56 -1.98
CA ALA A 533 -13.24 -5.53 -3.38
C ALA A 533 -14.77 -5.62 -3.52
N ILE A 534 -15.42 -6.54 -2.81
CA ILE A 534 -16.89 -6.66 -2.78
C ILE A 534 -17.53 -5.34 -2.33
N ARG A 535 -17.01 -4.72 -1.27
CA ARG A 535 -17.54 -3.46 -0.75
C ARG A 535 -17.34 -2.30 -1.74
N VAL A 536 -16.19 -2.25 -2.41
CA VAL A 536 -15.89 -1.24 -3.45
C VAL A 536 -16.82 -1.39 -4.66
N VAL A 537 -17.10 -2.63 -5.10
CA VAL A 537 -18.05 -2.88 -6.21
C VAL A 537 -19.46 -2.38 -5.85
N ARG A 538 -19.93 -2.65 -4.62
CA ARG A 538 -21.21 -2.10 -4.13
C ARG A 538 -21.21 -0.58 -4.14
N GLU A 539 -20.14 0.04 -3.65
CA GLU A 539 -20.01 1.50 -3.61
C GLU A 539 -20.00 2.10 -5.03
N ALA A 540 -19.29 1.48 -5.98
CA ALA A 540 -19.28 1.91 -7.39
C ALA A 540 -20.67 1.86 -8.02
N ARG A 541 -21.43 0.80 -7.77
CA ARG A 541 -22.82 0.66 -8.21
C ARG A 541 -23.70 1.75 -7.62
N ASP A 542 -23.63 1.94 -6.29
CA ASP A 542 -24.50 2.87 -5.56
C ASP A 542 -24.22 4.33 -5.94
N LEU A 543 -22.98 4.64 -6.31
CA LEU A 543 -22.58 5.94 -6.87
C LEU A 543 -22.88 6.08 -8.38
N GLY A 544 -23.25 4.99 -9.07
CA GLY A 544 -23.53 5.02 -10.51
C GLY A 544 -22.31 5.30 -11.40
N ILE A 545 -21.09 4.98 -10.91
CA ILE A 545 -19.82 5.22 -11.62
C ILE A 545 -19.22 3.97 -12.27
N GLY A 546 -19.77 2.80 -12.00
CA GLY A 546 -19.35 1.51 -12.54
C GLY A 546 -20.49 0.76 -13.22
N ARG A 547 -20.23 -0.48 -13.62
CA ARG A 547 -21.27 -1.38 -14.13
C ARG A 547 -22.27 -1.73 -13.04
N HIS A 548 -23.52 -1.98 -13.44
CA HIS A 548 -24.54 -2.42 -12.51
C HIS A 548 -24.43 -3.94 -12.31
N LEU A 549 -24.29 -4.36 -11.04
CA LEU A 549 -24.34 -5.75 -10.61
C LEU A 549 -25.31 -5.85 -9.45
N ASP A 550 -26.15 -6.87 -9.44
CA ASP A 550 -27.01 -7.17 -8.29
C ASP A 550 -26.20 -7.76 -7.13
N ASP A 551 -26.72 -7.71 -5.90
CA ASP A 551 -25.96 -8.11 -4.71
C ASP A 551 -25.50 -9.58 -4.73
N ASP A 552 -26.27 -10.47 -5.35
CA ASP A 552 -25.94 -11.88 -5.54
C ASP A 552 -24.90 -12.13 -6.66
N GLU A 553 -24.73 -11.19 -7.59
CA GLU A 553 -23.73 -11.26 -8.66
C GLU A 553 -22.36 -10.75 -8.22
N ILE A 554 -22.31 -9.78 -7.30
CA ILE A 554 -21.08 -9.08 -6.92
C ILE A 554 -20.01 -10.04 -6.40
N GLU A 555 -20.38 -10.95 -5.47
CA GLU A 555 -19.40 -11.88 -4.90
C GLU A 555 -18.85 -12.83 -5.97
N SER A 556 -19.73 -13.34 -6.83
CA SER A 556 -19.33 -14.22 -7.93
C SER A 556 -18.44 -13.50 -8.96
N ALA A 557 -18.71 -12.22 -9.24
CA ALA A 557 -17.90 -11.42 -10.15
C ALA A 557 -16.50 -11.15 -9.57
N VAL A 558 -16.40 -10.86 -8.27
CA VAL A 558 -15.11 -10.71 -7.59
C VAL A 558 -14.34 -12.02 -7.58
N ASP A 559 -15.00 -13.15 -7.23
CA ASP A 559 -14.37 -14.47 -7.20
C ASP A 559 -13.88 -14.94 -8.58
N ALA A 560 -14.58 -14.56 -9.64
CA ALA A 560 -14.20 -14.90 -11.02
C ALA A 560 -12.95 -14.14 -11.50
N GLU A 561 -12.67 -12.96 -10.95
CA GLU A 561 -11.49 -12.17 -11.30
C GLU A 561 -10.24 -12.59 -10.49
N ILE A 562 -10.42 -13.32 -9.37
CA ILE A 562 -9.32 -13.75 -8.52
C ILE A 562 -8.59 -14.93 -9.17
N TRP A 563 -7.36 -14.69 -9.60
CA TRP A 563 -6.44 -15.71 -10.07
C TRP A 563 -5.80 -16.46 -8.90
N GLU A 564 -5.72 -17.79 -9.04
CA GLU A 564 -5.01 -18.68 -8.12
C GLU A 564 -3.70 -19.17 -8.75
N PRO A 565 -2.57 -19.14 -8.01
CA PRO A 565 -1.28 -19.60 -8.52
C PRO A 565 -1.21 -21.13 -8.55
N VAL A 566 -1.89 -21.72 -9.52
CA VAL A 566 -1.91 -23.16 -9.82
C VAL A 566 -1.52 -23.40 -11.27
N TYR A 567 -0.84 -24.50 -11.54
CA TYR A 567 -0.47 -24.83 -12.91
C TYR A 567 -1.70 -25.20 -13.75
N PRO A 568 -1.90 -24.57 -14.90
CA PRO A 568 -2.97 -24.99 -15.81
C PRO A 568 -2.66 -26.35 -16.42
N GLU A 569 -3.68 -27.09 -16.81
CA GLU A 569 -3.51 -28.24 -17.70
C GLU A 569 -3.10 -27.73 -19.09
N MET A 570 -2.08 -28.34 -19.69
CA MET A 570 -1.63 -27.95 -21.03
C MET A 570 -2.03 -28.99 -22.06
N VAL A 571 -2.50 -28.59 -23.21
CA VAL A 571 -2.96 -29.44 -24.32
C VAL A 571 -2.13 -29.25 -25.58
#